data_7be4e3528bccd711d21cd7fb4e1b615c
#
_entry.id   7be4e3528bccd711d21cd7fb4e1b615c
#
_cell.length_a   1.000
_cell.length_b   1.000
_cell.length_c   1.000
_cell.angle_alpha   90.00
_cell.angle_beta   90.00
_cell.angle_gamma   90.00
#
_symmetry.space_group_name_H-M   'P 1'
#
loop_
_entity.id
_entity.type
_entity.pdbx_description
1 polymer ?
#
loop_
_entity_poly.entity_id
_entity_poly.type
_entity_poly.pdbx_seq_one_letter_code
_entity_poly.pdbx_strand_id
1 'polypeptide(L)'
;MNSFLIELVNYWLAKQEPSGPRGYNFENLKKDKKTVWDGVHNNLALKHMKNMDKGDQVLFYHTGTERQAVGIMEITSKPYPNPNEDNKRFIVVDVKYKKPLKRPVTLDEMKNQKKFKDWELIRISRLSVMPVPKDIWETILKLSQN
;
A
#
# COMPACT_ATOMS: atom_id res chain seq x y z
N MET A 1 -22.15 2.47 -25.03
CA MET A 1 -22.21 2.06 -24.49
C MET A 1 -21.57 1.54 -23.81
N ASN A 2 -20.89 1.63 -23.41
CA ASN A 2 -20.20 0.94 -22.63
C ASN A 2 -20.02 1.36 -21.28
N SER A 3 -21.06 1.93 -20.69
CA SER A 3 -21.16 2.18 -19.27
C SER A 3 -20.96 0.94 -18.44
N PHE A 4 -20.83 -0.19 -19.11
CA PHE A 4 -20.59 -1.44 -18.43
C PHE A 4 -19.12 -1.78 -18.25
N LEU A 5 -18.23 -1.01 -18.85
CA LEU A 5 -16.80 -1.20 -18.64
C LEU A 5 -16.38 -0.49 -17.36
N ILE A 6 -16.79 -1.07 -16.25
CA ILE A 6 -16.32 -0.60 -14.95
C ILE A 6 -14.98 -1.26 -14.71
N GLU A 7 -13.93 -0.45 -14.69
CA GLU A 7 -12.65 -0.96 -14.28
C GLU A 7 -12.71 -1.30 -12.79
N LEU A 8 -12.48 -2.56 -12.50
CA LEU A 8 -12.40 -3.01 -11.11
C LEU A 8 -11.02 -2.69 -10.60
N VAL A 9 -10.93 -1.61 -9.84
CA VAL A 9 -9.69 -1.22 -9.16
C VAL A 9 -9.70 -1.82 -7.77
N ASN A 10 -8.65 -2.53 -7.42
CA ASN A 10 -8.46 -3.03 -6.08
C ASN A 10 -7.62 -2.04 -5.29
N TYR A 11 -7.78 -2.07 -3.97
CA TYR A 11 -7.08 -1.19 -3.06
C TYR A 11 -6.20 -1.99 -2.12
N TRP A 12 -5.03 -1.45 -1.84
CA TRP A 12 -4.02 -2.10 -1.03
C TRP A 12 -3.41 -1.09 -0.07
N LEU A 13 -2.73 -1.60 0.97
CA LEU A 13 -1.87 -0.80 1.83
C LEU A 13 -0.52 -1.49 1.86
N ALA A 14 0.54 -0.72 1.68
CA ALA A 14 1.91 -1.23 1.73
C ALA A 14 2.72 -0.40 2.71
N LYS A 15 3.43 -1.08 3.61
CA LYS A 15 4.20 -0.45 4.67
C LYS A 15 5.66 -0.31 4.29
N GLN A 16 6.25 0.80 4.69
CA GLN A 16 7.66 1.07 4.47
C GLN A 16 8.23 1.85 5.66
N GLU A 17 9.45 1.50 6.05
CA GLU A 17 10.23 2.29 7.00
C GLU A 17 10.55 3.63 6.34
N PRO A 18 10.20 4.78 6.95
CA PRO A 18 10.39 6.07 6.27
C PRO A 18 11.81 6.61 6.36
N SER A 19 12.62 6.14 7.31
CA SER A 19 13.95 6.70 7.54
C SER A 19 14.94 5.58 7.87
N GLY A 20 16.22 5.96 8.04
CA GLY A 20 17.28 5.00 8.33
C GLY A 20 17.90 4.44 7.04
N PRO A 21 18.90 3.54 7.20
CA PRO A 21 19.68 3.07 6.04
C PRO A 21 18.89 2.37 4.96
N ARG A 22 17.76 1.76 5.34
CA ARG A 22 16.89 1.05 4.39
C ARG A 22 15.56 1.77 4.21
N GLY A 23 15.48 3.01 4.70
CA GLY A 23 14.25 3.77 4.64
C GLY A 23 13.91 4.26 3.25
N TYR A 24 12.62 4.35 2.99
CA TYR A 24 12.12 4.93 1.76
C TYR A 24 10.77 5.56 2.07
N ASN A 25 10.72 6.88 2.10
CA ASN A 25 9.51 7.59 2.48
C ASN A 25 8.73 8.07 1.26
N PHE A 26 7.53 8.58 1.51
CA PHE A 26 6.65 9.01 0.44
C PHE A 26 7.22 10.21 -0.34
N GLU A 27 7.99 11.08 0.32
CA GLU A 27 8.67 12.19 -0.36
C GLU A 27 9.75 11.68 -1.31
N ASN A 28 10.43 10.57 -0.95
CA ASN A 28 11.38 9.91 -1.85
C ASN A 28 10.66 9.43 -3.11
N LEU A 29 9.48 8.82 -2.95
CA LEU A 29 8.69 8.36 -4.10
C LEU A 29 8.23 9.54 -4.95
N LYS A 30 7.82 10.64 -4.33
CA LYS A 30 7.42 11.84 -5.06
C LYS A 30 8.56 12.34 -5.93
N LYS A 31 9.77 12.38 -5.38
CA LYS A 31 10.97 12.83 -6.08
C LYS A 31 11.35 11.88 -7.20
N ASP A 32 11.32 10.57 -6.92
CA ASP A 32 11.68 9.54 -7.90
C ASP A 32 10.60 9.33 -8.95
N LYS A 33 9.37 9.70 -8.64
CA LYS A 33 8.16 9.53 -9.45
C LYS A 33 7.69 8.09 -9.55
N LYS A 34 8.59 7.13 -9.63
CA LYS A 34 8.29 5.69 -9.70
C LYS A 34 9.39 4.89 -9.07
N THR A 35 9.07 3.68 -8.64
CA THR A 35 10.06 2.77 -8.09
C THR A 35 9.56 1.32 -8.22
N VAL A 36 10.43 0.39 -7.90
CA VAL A 36 10.07 -1.03 -7.79
C VAL A 36 9.82 -1.32 -6.31
N TRP A 37 8.65 -1.88 -5.99
CA TRP A 37 8.32 -2.26 -4.62
C TRP A 37 8.89 -3.64 -4.35
N ASP A 38 10.01 -3.70 -3.66
CA ASP A 38 10.76 -4.92 -3.41
C ASP A 38 10.93 -5.18 -1.91
N GLY A 39 11.71 -6.20 -1.57
CA GLY A 39 12.05 -6.47 -0.18
C GLY A 39 10.95 -7.16 0.62
N VAL A 40 9.86 -7.57 0.00
CA VAL A 40 8.77 -8.26 0.69
C VAL A 40 9.09 -9.76 0.70
N HIS A 41 9.23 -10.33 1.90
CA HIS A 41 9.57 -11.74 2.05
C HIS A 41 8.51 -12.54 2.84
N ASN A 42 7.61 -11.87 3.54
CA ASN A 42 6.53 -12.53 4.28
C ASN A 42 5.57 -13.23 3.31
N ASN A 43 5.26 -14.50 3.60
CA ASN A 43 4.45 -15.32 2.69
C ASN A 43 3.05 -14.76 2.45
N LEU A 44 2.38 -14.26 3.47
CA LEU A 44 1.05 -13.70 3.30
C LEU A 44 1.10 -12.41 2.50
N ALA A 45 2.09 -11.54 2.76
CA ALA A 45 2.26 -10.32 1.99
C ALA A 45 2.52 -10.62 0.51
N LEU A 46 3.37 -11.62 0.22
CA LEU A 46 3.63 -12.06 -1.15
C LEU A 46 2.37 -12.60 -1.82
N LYS A 47 1.56 -13.35 -1.07
CA LYS A 47 0.28 -13.86 -1.58
C LYS A 47 -0.62 -12.71 -1.98
N HIS A 48 -0.68 -11.65 -1.17
CA HIS A 48 -1.45 -10.44 -1.52
C HIS A 48 -0.88 -9.77 -2.78
N MET A 49 0.44 -9.63 -2.85
CA MET A 49 1.07 -8.98 -4.02
C MET A 49 0.78 -9.72 -5.32
N LYS A 50 0.67 -11.04 -5.27
CA LYS A 50 0.33 -11.82 -6.48
C LYS A 50 -1.02 -11.43 -7.08
N ASN A 51 -1.90 -10.87 -6.30
CA ASN A 51 -3.24 -10.47 -6.74
C ASN A 51 -3.33 -9.01 -7.18
N MET A 52 -2.21 -8.29 -7.14
CA MET A 52 -2.18 -6.90 -7.61
C MET A 52 -2.22 -6.83 -9.13
N ASP A 53 -2.77 -5.76 -9.66
CA ASP A 53 -2.82 -5.53 -11.10
C ASP A 53 -2.60 -4.05 -11.40
N LYS A 54 -2.26 -3.77 -12.65
CA LYS A 54 -2.07 -2.39 -13.13
C LYS A 54 -3.32 -1.57 -12.84
N GLY A 55 -3.11 -0.35 -12.35
CA GLY A 55 -4.21 0.56 -12.03
C GLY A 55 -4.69 0.45 -10.59
N ASP A 56 -4.30 -0.59 -9.87
CA ASP A 56 -4.65 -0.71 -8.46
C ASP A 56 -4.02 0.44 -7.66
N GLN A 57 -4.72 0.86 -6.62
CA GLN A 57 -4.30 1.98 -5.78
C GLN A 57 -3.78 1.47 -4.45
N VAL A 58 -2.72 2.08 -3.95
CA VAL A 58 -2.04 1.63 -2.74
C VAL A 58 -1.86 2.79 -1.77
N LEU A 59 -2.30 2.61 -0.53
CA LEU A 59 -1.95 3.53 0.54
C LEU A 59 -0.50 3.27 0.95
N PHE A 60 0.31 4.30 0.87
CA PHE A 60 1.69 4.26 1.33
C PHE A 60 1.70 4.54 2.83
N TYR A 61 2.17 3.58 3.62
CA TYR A 61 2.13 3.65 5.08
C TYR A 61 3.55 3.71 5.64
N HIS A 62 3.81 4.70 6.49
CA HIS A 62 5.09 4.83 7.19
C HIS A 62 5.05 4.04 8.50
N THR A 63 6.01 3.15 8.70
CA THR A 63 6.17 2.40 9.95
C THR A 63 7.03 3.19 10.95
N GLY A 64 7.62 2.50 11.92
CA GLY A 64 8.48 3.12 12.92
C GLY A 64 7.68 3.93 13.93
N THR A 65 8.14 5.13 14.20
CA THR A 65 7.46 6.01 15.16
C THR A 65 6.25 6.73 14.58
N GLU A 66 6.16 6.84 13.25
CA GLU A 66 5.05 7.55 12.61
C GLU A 66 3.76 6.76 12.63
N ARG A 67 3.80 5.53 12.14
CA ARG A 67 2.64 4.62 12.08
C ARG A 67 1.40 5.31 11.51
N GLN A 68 1.45 5.64 10.23
CA GLN A 68 0.38 6.39 9.57
C GLN A 68 0.41 6.22 8.05
N ALA A 69 -0.76 6.28 7.43
CA ALA A 69 -0.88 6.35 5.98
C ALA A 69 -0.65 7.80 5.55
N VAL A 70 0.17 8.01 4.53
CA VAL A 70 0.61 9.35 4.15
C VAL A 70 0.24 9.75 2.72
N GLY A 71 0.02 8.78 1.85
CA GLY A 71 -0.25 9.10 0.46
C GLY A 71 -0.73 7.90 -0.35
N ILE A 72 -0.91 8.12 -1.63
CA ILE A 72 -1.40 7.11 -2.57
C ILE A 72 -0.38 6.94 -3.69
N MET A 73 -0.05 5.69 -4.00
CA MET A 73 0.70 5.31 -5.17
C MET A 73 -0.14 4.34 -6.01
N GLU A 74 0.24 4.16 -7.25
CA GLU A 74 -0.49 3.32 -8.18
C GLU A 74 0.38 2.19 -8.70
N ILE A 75 -0.17 0.99 -8.79
CA ILE A 75 0.52 -0.16 -9.37
C ILE A 75 0.58 0.03 -10.89
N THR A 76 1.77 -0.10 -11.46
CA THR A 76 1.98 0.12 -12.90
C THR A 76 2.45 -1.11 -13.66
N SER A 77 2.60 -2.25 -12.98
CA SER A 77 2.96 -3.50 -13.62
C SER A 77 2.19 -4.67 -13.02
N LYS A 78 2.16 -5.78 -13.71
CA LYS A 78 1.78 -7.04 -13.07
C LYS A 78 2.94 -7.49 -12.17
N PRO A 79 2.66 -8.31 -11.14
CA PRO A 79 3.75 -8.86 -10.32
C PRO A 79 4.71 -9.69 -11.16
N TYR A 80 6.00 -9.59 -10.84
CA TYR A 80 7.03 -10.38 -11.54
C TYR A 80 8.13 -10.77 -10.56
N PRO A 81 8.90 -11.83 -10.86
CA PRO A 81 10.00 -12.25 -9.99
C PRO A 81 11.04 -11.15 -9.86
N ASN A 82 11.54 -10.94 -8.63
CA ASN A 82 12.58 -9.95 -8.39
C ASN A 82 13.88 -10.40 -9.08
N PRO A 83 14.40 -9.65 -10.05
CA PRO A 83 15.62 -10.05 -10.76
C PRO A 83 16.84 -10.05 -9.87
N ASN A 84 16.78 -9.41 -8.71
CA ASN A 84 17.91 -9.33 -7.78
C ASN A 84 17.90 -10.45 -6.74
N GLU A 85 16.95 -11.37 -6.80
CA GLU A 85 16.87 -12.52 -5.88
C GLU A 85 16.78 -13.82 -6.67
N ASP A 86 17.50 -14.83 -6.17
CA ASP A 86 17.54 -16.14 -6.83
C ASP A 86 16.22 -16.89 -6.69
N ASN A 87 15.55 -16.74 -5.55
CA ASN A 87 14.28 -17.41 -5.32
C ASN A 87 13.15 -16.65 -6.01
N LYS A 88 12.60 -17.25 -7.05
CA LYS A 88 11.55 -16.61 -7.86
C LYS A 88 10.21 -16.43 -7.16
N ARG A 89 10.06 -16.97 -5.97
CA ARG A 89 8.89 -16.74 -5.15
C ARG A 89 8.84 -15.29 -4.63
N PHE A 90 9.99 -14.62 -4.55
CA PHE A 90 10.06 -13.22 -4.14
C PHE A 90 9.74 -12.33 -5.33
N ILE A 91 8.52 -11.79 -5.33
CA ILE A 91 8.01 -10.98 -6.43
C ILE A 91 8.03 -9.51 -6.08
N VAL A 92 7.96 -8.69 -7.10
CA VAL A 92 7.91 -7.23 -7.00
C VAL A 92 6.80 -6.71 -7.90
N VAL A 93 6.41 -5.46 -7.69
CA VAL A 93 5.55 -4.71 -8.60
C VAL A 93 6.16 -3.33 -8.81
N ASP A 94 5.90 -2.75 -9.97
CA ASP A 94 6.27 -1.36 -10.23
C ASP A 94 5.16 -0.47 -9.71
N VAL A 95 5.54 0.66 -9.12
CA VAL A 95 4.60 1.63 -8.57
C VAL A 95 5.01 3.03 -9.00
N LYS A 96 4.03 3.95 -9.04
CA LYS A 96 4.30 5.36 -9.28
C LYS A 96 3.61 6.20 -8.22
N TYR A 97 4.19 7.36 -7.95
CA TYR A 97 3.59 8.36 -7.09
C TYR A 97 2.26 8.82 -7.70
N LYS A 98 1.25 8.98 -6.88
CA LYS A 98 -0.02 9.53 -7.34
C LYS A 98 -0.33 10.86 -6.66
N LYS A 99 -0.56 10.86 -5.35
CA LYS A 99 -0.83 12.09 -4.61
C LYS A 99 -0.70 11.85 -3.11
N PRO A 100 -0.44 12.91 -2.33
CA PRO A 100 -0.46 12.77 -0.89
C PRO A 100 -1.90 12.69 -0.38
N LEU A 101 -2.08 12.14 0.80
CA LEU A 101 -3.32 12.35 1.53
C LEU A 101 -3.37 13.81 1.97
N LYS A 102 -4.55 14.37 2.11
CA LYS A 102 -4.70 15.76 2.54
C LYS A 102 -4.04 15.98 3.90
N ARG A 103 -4.16 15.01 4.80
CA ARG A 103 -3.34 14.87 5.99
C ARG A 103 -3.09 13.39 6.24
N PRO A 104 -2.01 13.03 6.94
CA PRO A 104 -1.79 11.63 7.32
C PRO A 104 -2.91 11.11 8.20
N VAL A 105 -3.21 9.82 8.07
CA VAL A 105 -4.19 9.14 8.92
C VAL A 105 -3.42 8.13 9.77
N THR A 106 -3.44 8.33 11.09
CA THR A 106 -2.64 7.53 12.01
C THR A 106 -3.25 6.16 12.27
N LEU A 107 -2.40 5.22 12.69
CA LEU A 107 -2.85 3.90 13.12
C LEU A 107 -3.87 4.03 14.28
N ASP A 108 -3.62 4.95 15.22
CA ASP A 108 -4.54 5.15 16.34
C ASP A 108 -5.92 5.59 15.86
N GLU A 109 -5.98 6.51 14.90
CA GLU A 109 -7.25 6.90 14.31
C GLU A 109 -7.96 5.70 13.67
N MET A 110 -7.20 4.86 12.98
CA MET A 110 -7.77 3.68 12.33
C MET A 110 -8.25 2.65 13.33
N LYS A 111 -7.51 2.46 14.44
CA LYS A 111 -7.93 1.55 15.51
C LYS A 111 -9.23 2.00 16.19
N ASN A 112 -9.50 3.28 16.17
CA ASN A 112 -10.73 3.81 16.77
C ASN A 112 -11.97 3.63 15.90
N GLN A 113 -11.80 3.15 14.67
CA GLN A 113 -12.92 2.85 13.77
C GLN A 113 -13.39 1.43 14.02
N LYS A 114 -14.59 1.27 14.56
CA LYS A 114 -15.12 -0.06 14.90
C LYS A 114 -15.14 -1.00 13.69
N LYS A 115 -15.46 -0.49 12.52
CA LYS A 115 -15.53 -1.33 11.31
C LYS A 115 -14.17 -1.79 10.81
N PHE A 116 -13.06 -1.28 11.37
CA PHE A 116 -11.72 -1.70 10.98
C PHE A 116 -11.20 -2.86 11.82
N LYS A 117 -11.91 -3.26 12.86
CA LYS A 117 -11.39 -4.21 13.84
C LYS A 117 -10.93 -5.54 13.27
N ASP A 118 -11.55 -6.00 12.20
CA ASP A 118 -11.20 -7.29 11.57
C ASP A 118 -10.25 -7.13 10.38
N TRP A 119 -9.87 -5.91 10.04
CA TRP A 119 -8.95 -5.64 8.94
C TRP A 119 -7.53 -6.03 9.32
N GLU A 120 -6.78 -6.58 8.36
CA GLU A 120 -5.43 -7.10 8.62
C GLU A 120 -4.49 -6.08 9.23
N LEU A 121 -4.61 -4.80 8.90
CA LEU A 121 -3.77 -3.76 9.50
C LEU A 121 -3.87 -3.79 11.03
N ILE A 122 -5.05 -4.03 11.54
CA ILE A 122 -5.31 -4.04 12.98
C ILE A 122 -4.94 -5.40 13.59
N ARG A 123 -5.32 -6.50 12.89
CA ARG A 123 -5.16 -7.85 13.43
C ARG A 123 -3.75 -8.41 13.29
N ILE A 124 -3.05 -8.04 12.24
CA ILE A 124 -1.75 -8.65 11.91
C ILE A 124 -0.71 -7.55 11.81
N SER A 125 -0.20 -7.11 12.96
CA SER A 125 0.67 -5.94 13.04
C SER A 125 1.96 -6.05 12.21
N ARG A 126 2.43 -7.26 11.95
CA ARG A 126 3.68 -7.46 11.20
C ARG A 126 3.48 -7.64 9.70
N LEU A 127 2.25 -7.67 9.25
CA LEU A 127 1.97 -7.80 7.83
C LEU A 127 2.27 -6.48 7.12
N SER A 128 3.05 -6.52 6.06
CA SER A 128 3.52 -5.31 5.37
C SER A 128 2.74 -4.95 4.11
N VAL A 129 1.94 -5.88 3.59
CA VAL A 129 1.09 -5.63 2.41
C VAL A 129 -0.23 -6.33 2.64
N MET A 130 -1.33 -5.63 2.42
CA MET A 130 -2.67 -6.18 2.65
C MET A 130 -3.69 -5.52 1.75
N PRO A 131 -4.79 -6.21 1.46
CA PRO A 131 -5.91 -5.59 0.75
C PRO A 131 -6.61 -4.57 1.66
N VAL A 132 -7.23 -3.58 1.03
CA VAL A 132 -8.07 -2.59 1.72
C VAL A 132 -9.46 -2.70 1.13
N PRO A 133 -10.46 -3.16 1.91
CA PRO A 133 -11.84 -3.14 1.43
C PRO A 133 -12.25 -1.73 1.02
N LYS A 134 -13.12 -1.63 0.03
CA LYS A 134 -13.50 -0.33 -0.53
C LYS A 134 -14.06 0.62 0.52
N ASP A 135 -14.91 0.12 1.42
CA ASP A 135 -15.49 0.97 2.47
C ASP A 135 -14.44 1.48 3.45
N ILE A 136 -13.42 0.68 3.76
CA ILE A 136 -12.30 1.11 4.59
C ILE A 136 -11.48 2.16 3.86
N TRP A 137 -11.19 1.93 2.58
CA TRP A 137 -10.48 2.90 1.74
C TRP A 137 -11.20 4.26 1.76
N GLU A 138 -12.50 4.26 1.52
CA GLU A 138 -13.29 5.49 1.49
C GLU A 138 -13.30 6.18 2.86
N THR A 139 -13.37 5.42 3.93
CA THR A 139 -13.32 5.99 5.29
C THR A 139 -11.97 6.63 5.58
N ILE A 140 -10.87 6.00 5.17
CA ILE A 140 -9.54 6.58 5.36
C ILE A 140 -9.43 7.90 4.59
N LEU A 141 -9.93 7.96 3.36
CA LEU A 141 -9.91 9.21 2.59
C LEU A 141 -10.72 10.30 3.27
N LYS A 142 -11.88 9.95 3.85
CA LYS A 142 -12.68 10.92 4.61
C LYS A 142 -11.95 11.41 5.86
N LEU A 143 -11.31 10.50 6.60
CA LEU A 143 -10.52 10.87 7.76
C LEU A 143 -9.42 11.86 7.37
N SER A 144 -8.81 11.68 6.22
CA SER A 144 -7.74 12.55 5.75
C SER A 144 -8.23 13.95 5.38
N GLN A 145 -9.54 14.15 5.20
CA GLN A 145 -10.12 15.45 4.86
C GLN A 145 -10.33 16.35 6.08
N ASN A 146 -10.35 15.77 7.27
CA ASN A 146 -10.69 16.52 8.49
C ASN A 146 -9.53 17.33 9.08
#